data_adb2e117fbb05dada2f60bdb7de2ba75
#
_entry.id   adb2e117fbb05dada2f60bdb7de2ba75
#
_cell.length_a   1.000
_cell.length_b   1.000
_cell.length_c   1.000
_cell.angle_alpha   90.00
_cell.angle_beta   90.00
_cell.angle_gamma   90.00
#
_symmetry.space_group_name_H-M   'P 1'
#
loop_
_entity.id
_entity.type
_entity.pdbx_description
1 polymer ?
#
loop_
_entity_poly.entity_id
_entity_poly.type
_entity_poly.pdbx_seq_one_letter_code
_entity_poly.pdbx_strand_id
1 'polypeptide(L)'
;MRWNACHGADRLENQSQPLLLRVTTPNTQALSFCEPSVRGVKQWLSGLPKANLGETARQLYQALLELNKLRTTAQLRLQLLELLRPEIHFVCRELERHLHHQPIVLGERPRKVASLCQALHNHLATGYKLIVVELVPQTGRERLQLITISLQRAVRSLCAMLVRSTQLYNPTPEGLWFELHQLYAIAAAHGLHRTVVRDDLCYRVKGLSIEQSYIVALMIGSARCNQMRQQNIAQLAQLLEPWSALVRLEKTPGPSSQFGVSARIDGPPRYRSMFAAEERPYLLGIDPHGLVRAIEQHLQSAPEAAEDRTLALPEGVCLDLLHHVSAAWGDVSERSFQRTPAKGSMKLCIGMSALHYYLAGQREFGELLKRPDATRSAVFKLNNAAPDVWAVAFDAQAMSVEEILPSDHIEFVRPTAAVTPESGPPDEPKADNAFPTFEVHRVDHSPGGFCLSWPDDVPAQLQTGELLGLQDAGSQAWSIAVVRWIRQLRGGGPQMGVELIAPSAQPCGLRLLRKTEQGSEYLRALMLPEIAVISRPATLIVPRLPFQEGQKVQINQNGEELRALLCRRQAGTGSYSQFEYQRVGVATPRETSITARGTQSAPRGEDFDSLWHTL
;
A
#
# COMPACT_ATOMS: atom_id res chain seq x y z
N MET A 1 51.13 16.72 -47.11
CA MET A 1 49.79 17.25 -47.36
C MET A 1 49.07 17.33 -46.03
N ARG A 2 48.65 18.53 -45.65
CA ARG A 2 48.17 18.87 -44.29
C ARG A 2 46.71 18.43 -44.07
N TRP A 3 46.46 17.75 -42.97
CA TRP A 3 45.10 17.49 -42.46
C TRP A 3 44.65 18.71 -41.65
N ASN A 4 43.57 19.36 -42.09
CA ASN A 4 42.86 20.34 -41.33
C ASN A 4 41.77 19.66 -40.51
N ALA A 5 41.91 19.67 -39.19
CA ALA A 5 40.88 19.32 -38.24
C ALA A 5 39.83 20.43 -38.18
N CYS A 6 38.63 20.18 -38.68
CA CYS A 6 37.45 21.00 -38.39
C CYS A 6 36.89 20.63 -37.01
N HIS A 7 37.11 21.53 -36.06
CA HIS A 7 36.33 21.55 -34.81
C HIS A 7 34.93 22.08 -35.12
N GLY A 8 34.00 21.19 -35.34
CA GLY A 8 32.58 21.46 -35.29
C GLY A 8 32.14 21.47 -33.83
N ALA A 9 32.06 22.63 -33.19
CA ALA A 9 31.39 22.78 -31.93
C ALA A 9 29.88 22.63 -32.19
N ASP A 10 29.33 21.48 -31.86
CA ASP A 10 27.89 21.31 -31.68
C ASP A 10 27.41 22.22 -30.55
N ARG A 11 27.04 23.44 -30.90
CA ARG A 11 26.08 24.22 -30.14
C ARG A 11 24.76 23.50 -30.23
N LEU A 12 24.47 22.63 -29.27
CA LEU A 12 23.12 22.22 -28.94
C LEU A 12 22.32 23.50 -28.69
N GLU A 13 21.57 23.91 -29.70
CA GLU A 13 20.53 24.93 -29.58
C GLU A 13 19.64 24.50 -28.43
N ASN A 14 19.67 25.29 -27.39
CA ASN A 14 18.82 25.20 -26.22
C ASN A 14 17.40 25.62 -26.66
N GLN A 15 16.74 24.79 -27.47
CA GLN A 15 15.32 24.91 -27.71
C GLN A 15 14.65 24.65 -26.38
N SER A 16 14.18 25.72 -25.76
CA SER A 16 13.34 25.69 -24.56
C SER A 16 12.13 24.81 -24.87
N GLN A 17 12.19 23.53 -24.48
CA GLN A 17 11.03 22.66 -24.59
C GLN A 17 9.88 23.33 -23.84
N PRO A 18 8.66 23.39 -24.42
CA PRO A 18 7.53 24.00 -23.75
C PRO A 18 7.28 23.29 -22.41
N LEU A 19 7.10 24.08 -21.34
CA LEU A 19 6.78 23.55 -20.02
C LEU A 19 5.38 22.93 -20.06
N LEU A 20 5.32 21.61 -19.98
CA LEU A 20 4.06 20.84 -20.06
C LEU A 20 3.44 20.63 -18.66
N LEU A 21 3.41 21.68 -17.84
CA LEU A 21 2.77 21.66 -16.51
C LEU A 21 1.31 22.10 -16.61
N ARG A 22 0.42 21.35 -15.99
CA ARG A 22 -1.00 21.72 -15.90
C ARG A 22 -1.18 22.83 -14.86
N VAL A 23 -1.52 24.02 -15.32
CA VAL A 23 -1.78 25.20 -14.49
C VAL A 23 -3.03 25.94 -14.95
N THR A 24 -3.66 26.68 -14.04
CA THR A 24 -4.76 27.60 -14.36
C THR A 24 -4.23 28.93 -14.86
N THR A 25 -5.01 29.65 -15.65
CA THR A 25 -4.64 31.01 -16.08
C THR A 25 -5.14 32.02 -15.03
N PRO A 26 -4.26 32.80 -14.36
CA PRO A 26 -4.68 33.82 -13.40
C PRO A 26 -5.51 34.93 -14.10
N ASN A 27 -6.72 35.20 -13.58
CA ASN A 27 -7.68 36.13 -14.18
C ASN A 27 -8.37 37.08 -13.19
N THR A 28 -8.22 36.87 -11.85
CA THR A 28 -8.84 37.71 -10.81
C THR A 28 -7.81 38.64 -10.15
N GLN A 29 -8.27 39.75 -9.57
CA GLN A 29 -7.42 40.71 -8.87
C GLN A 29 -7.68 40.75 -7.34
N ALA A 30 -8.73 40.08 -6.88
CA ALA A 30 -9.12 40.07 -5.49
C ALA A 30 -9.44 38.63 -5.02
N LEU A 31 -9.37 38.39 -3.74
CA LEU A 31 -9.89 37.21 -3.05
C LEU A 31 -11.22 37.56 -2.41
N SER A 32 -12.18 36.65 -2.40
CA SER A 32 -13.52 36.92 -1.82
C SER A 32 -13.52 36.85 -0.28
N PHE A 33 -12.56 36.15 0.30
CA PHE A 33 -12.52 35.81 1.73
C PHE A 33 -11.59 36.70 2.56
N CYS A 34 -10.63 37.39 1.95
CA CYS A 34 -9.73 38.33 2.63
C CYS A 34 -8.98 39.22 1.62
N GLU A 35 -8.29 40.25 2.14
CA GLU A 35 -7.35 41.03 1.34
C GLU A 35 -6.18 40.14 0.87
N PRO A 36 -5.74 40.26 -0.42
CA PRO A 36 -4.65 39.45 -0.98
C PRO A 36 -3.27 39.92 -0.43
N SER A 37 -3.09 39.79 0.88
CA SER A 37 -1.88 40.16 1.62
C SER A 37 -1.53 39.09 2.65
N VAL A 38 -0.26 39.02 3.05
CA VAL A 38 0.21 38.12 4.11
C VAL A 38 -0.56 38.31 5.41
N ARG A 39 -0.88 39.57 5.75
CA ARG A 39 -1.64 39.92 6.96
C ARG A 39 -3.10 39.47 6.84
N GLY A 40 -3.74 39.75 5.71
CA GLY A 40 -5.14 39.36 5.47
C GLY A 40 -5.34 37.85 5.55
N VAL A 41 -4.48 37.07 4.86
CA VAL A 41 -4.54 35.61 4.89
C VAL A 41 -4.24 35.05 6.29
N LYS A 42 -3.26 35.59 7.05
CA LYS A 42 -3.00 35.17 8.43
C LYS A 42 -4.22 35.39 9.34
N GLN A 43 -4.86 36.56 9.22
CA GLN A 43 -6.04 36.88 10.00
C GLN A 43 -7.20 35.94 9.65
N TRP A 44 -7.43 35.67 8.37
CA TRP A 44 -8.46 34.74 7.93
C TRP A 44 -8.20 33.32 8.43
N LEU A 45 -6.95 32.80 8.34
CA LEU A 45 -6.57 31.48 8.85
C LEU A 45 -6.81 31.32 10.36
N SER A 46 -6.60 32.40 11.15
CA SER A 46 -6.87 32.38 12.58
C SER A 46 -8.37 32.29 12.90
N GLY A 47 -9.24 32.70 11.98
CA GLY A 47 -10.69 32.62 12.07
C GLY A 47 -11.31 31.32 11.55
N LEU A 48 -10.52 30.39 11.03
CA LEU A 48 -11.06 29.12 10.52
C LEU A 48 -11.69 28.28 11.64
N PRO A 49 -12.85 27.65 11.39
CA PRO A 49 -13.53 26.80 12.36
C PRO A 49 -12.85 25.42 12.48
N LYS A 50 -11.66 25.36 13.07
CA LYS A 50 -10.80 24.16 13.10
C LYS A 50 -11.46 22.96 13.82
N ALA A 51 -12.45 23.19 14.68
CA ALA A 51 -13.23 22.13 15.29
C ALA A 51 -14.18 21.44 14.27
N ASN A 52 -14.59 22.15 13.20
CA ASN A 52 -15.37 21.61 12.11
C ASN A 52 -14.46 21.38 10.91
N LEU A 53 -13.88 20.17 10.81
CA LEU A 53 -12.93 19.81 9.76
C LEU A 53 -13.52 19.92 8.35
N GLY A 54 -14.79 19.56 8.17
CA GLY A 54 -15.47 19.64 6.88
C GLY A 54 -15.58 21.07 6.38
N GLU A 55 -16.03 21.99 7.24
CA GLU A 55 -16.13 23.41 6.90
C GLU A 55 -14.76 24.05 6.70
N THR A 56 -13.76 23.69 7.54
CA THR A 56 -12.39 24.16 7.34
C THR A 56 -11.81 23.69 6.01
N ALA A 57 -12.03 22.42 5.64
CA ALA A 57 -11.59 21.87 4.37
C ALA A 57 -12.24 22.57 3.17
N ARG A 58 -13.55 22.86 3.27
CA ARG A 58 -14.29 23.60 2.25
C ARG A 58 -13.71 25.00 2.04
N GLN A 59 -13.48 25.73 3.13
CA GLN A 59 -12.93 27.09 3.07
C GLN A 59 -11.51 27.10 2.49
N LEU A 60 -10.65 26.15 2.89
CA LEU A 60 -9.31 26.00 2.33
C LEU A 60 -9.32 25.63 0.84
N TYR A 61 -10.26 24.79 0.42
CA TYR A 61 -10.44 24.43 -0.98
C TYR A 61 -10.82 25.65 -1.83
N GLN A 62 -11.82 26.42 -1.41
CA GLN A 62 -12.22 27.66 -2.10
C GLN A 62 -11.08 28.68 -2.11
N ALA A 63 -10.38 28.86 -1.01
CA ALA A 63 -9.23 29.74 -0.93
C ALA A 63 -8.12 29.38 -1.94
N LEU A 64 -7.83 28.08 -2.10
CA LEU A 64 -6.83 27.62 -3.09
C LEU A 64 -7.31 27.87 -4.53
N LEU A 65 -8.59 27.63 -4.83
CA LEU A 65 -9.15 27.91 -6.16
C LEU A 65 -9.00 29.40 -6.51
N GLU A 66 -9.37 30.29 -5.60
CA GLU A 66 -9.28 31.73 -5.82
C GLU A 66 -7.82 32.19 -5.90
N LEU A 67 -6.93 31.68 -5.01
CA LEU A 67 -5.51 32.02 -5.03
C LEU A 67 -4.83 31.59 -6.34
N ASN A 68 -5.23 30.45 -6.91
CA ASN A 68 -4.70 30.00 -8.19
C ASN A 68 -5.18 30.86 -9.38
N LYS A 69 -6.35 31.51 -9.26
CA LYS A 69 -6.87 32.49 -10.24
C LYS A 69 -6.38 33.92 -10.00
N LEU A 70 -5.79 34.21 -8.85
CA LEU A 70 -5.33 35.56 -8.47
C LEU A 70 -4.14 36.00 -9.31
N ARG A 71 -4.19 37.18 -9.90
CA ARG A 71 -3.04 37.88 -10.52
C ARG A 71 -2.20 38.51 -9.42
N THR A 72 -1.03 37.98 -9.17
CA THR A 72 -0.12 38.44 -8.14
C THR A 72 1.32 38.07 -8.49
N THR A 73 2.30 38.66 -7.79
CA THR A 73 3.71 38.31 -7.99
C THR A 73 4.02 36.91 -7.48
N ALA A 74 4.99 36.23 -8.10
CA ALA A 74 5.47 34.93 -7.69
C ALA A 74 5.87 34.88 -6.20
N GLN A 75 6.51 35.93 -5.70
CA GLN A 75 6.93 36.04 -4.29
C GLN A 75 5.72 36.10 -3.35
N LEU A 76 4.71 36.94 -3.63
CA LEU A 76 3.53 37.02 -2.78
C LEU A 76 2.74 35.72 -2.85
N ARG A 77 2.56 35.14 -4.05
CA ARG A 77 1.92 33.82 -4.20
C ARG A 77 2.59 32.76 -3.33
N LEU A 78 3.94 32.68 -3.34
CA LEU A 78 4.68 31.74 -2.50
C LEU A 78 4.38 31.96 -1.01
N GLN A 79 4.44 33.22 -0.56
CA GLN A 79 4.16 33.56 0.86
C GLN A 79 2.75 33.14 1.27
N LEU A 80 1.74 33.38 0.43
CA LEU A 80 0.36 32.99 0.72
C LEU A 80 0.18 31.47 0.73
N LEU A 81 0.80 30.74 -0.20
CA LEU A 81 0.76 29.29 -0.24
C LEU A 81 1.45 28.64 0.97
N GLU A 82 2.60 29.19 1.42
CA GLU A 82 3.32 28.68 2.60
C GLU A 82 2.52 28.92 3.91
N LEU A 83 1.62 29.90 3.94
CA LEU A 83 0.68 30.08 5.05
C LEU A 83 -0.46 29.04 5.04
N LEU A 84 -1.01 28.74 3.87
CA LEU A 84 -2.09 27.76 3.71
C LEU A 84 -1.63 26.31 3.88
N ARG A 85 -0.42 26.03 3.48
CA ARG A 85 0.13 24.66 3.39
C ARG A 85 0.05 23.88 4.71
N PRO A 86 0.45 24.40 5.88
CA PRO A 86 0.34 23.66 7.15
C PRO A 86 -1.10 23.30 7.51
N GLU A 87 -2.05 24.20 7.28
CA GLU A 87 -3.46 23.97 7.55
C GLU A 87 -4.06 22.90 6.62
N ILE A 88 -3.67 22.91 5.34
CA ILE A 88 -4.08 21.88 4.36
C ILE A 88 -3.56 20.52 4.78
N HIS A 89 -2.27 20.41 5.16
CA HIS A 89 -1.71 19.16 5.63
C HIS A 89 -2.37 18.68 6.93
N PHE A 90 -2.67 19.59 7.85
CA PHE A 90 -3.40 19.27 9.08
C PHE A 90 -4.77 18.68 8.75
N VAL A 91 -5.59 19.40 7.97
CA VAL A 91 -6.95 18.96 7.60
C VAL A 91 -6.93 17.64 6.84
N CYS A 92 -6.03 17.46 5.86
CA CYS A 92 -5.92 16.21 5.13
C CYS A 92 -5.56 15.05 6.05
N ARG A 93 -4.62 15.23 6.99
CA ARG A 93 -4.23 14.20 7.96
C ARG A 93 -5.39 13.79 8.87
N GLU A 94 -6.16 14.76 9.37
CA GLU A 94 -7.30 14.48 10.23
C GLU A 94 -8.45 13.81 9.45
N LEU A 95 -8.72 14.24 8.22
CA LEU A 95 -9.69 13.61 7.33
C LEU A 95 -9.30 12.19 6.93
N GLU A 96 -8.01 11.91 6.75
CA GLU A 96 -7.50 10.57 6.40
C GLU A 96 -7.77 9.53 7.48
N ARG A 97 -7.94 9.93 8.75
CA ARG A 97 -8.35 9.01 9.83
C ARG A 97 -9.68 8.32 9.53
N HIS A 98 -10.58 8.99 8.80
CA HIS A 98 -11.85 8.42 8.36
C HIS A 98 -11.71 7.42 7.21
N LEU A 99 -10.54 7.32 6.58
CA LEU A 99 -10.21 6.35 5.53
C LEU A 99 -9.57 5.07 6.10
N HIS A 100 -9.22 5.06 7.38
CA HIS A 100 -8.66 3.88 8.02
C HIS A 100 -9.74 2.82 8.20
N HIS A 101 -9.37 1.55 7.98
CA HIS A 101 -10.26 0.38 8.14
C HIS A 101 -11.52 0.40 7.25
N GLN A 102 -11.53 1.24 6.20
CA GLN A 102 -12.60 1.23 5.22
C GLN A 102 -12.44 0.05 4.25
N PRO A 103 -13.55 -0.43 3.66
CA PRO A 103 -13.49 -1.39 2.55
C PRO A 103 -12.61 -0.87 1.41
N ILE A 104 -12.08 -1.77 0.61
CA ILE A 104 -11.27 -1.42 -0.58
C ILE A 104 -12.07 -0.55 -1.54
N VAL A 105 -13.34 -0.88 -1.76
CA VAL A 105 -14.29 -0.01 -2.45
C VAL A 105 -14.90 0.91 -1.42
N LEU A 106 -14.50 2.16 -1.46
CA LEU A 106 -15.01 3.16 -0.52
C LEU A 106 -16.49 3.43 -0.74
N GLY A 107 -17.25 3.46 0.35
CA GLY A 107 -18.58 4.01 0.35
C GLY A 107 -18.59 5.50 -0.04
N GLU A 108 -19.77 6.08 -0.23
CA GLU A 108 -19.93 7.44 -0.76
C GLU A 108 -19.17 8.49 0.09
N ARG A 109 -19.37 8.51 1.40
CA ARG A 109 -18.75 9.48 2.32
C ARG A 109 -17.22 9.37 2.36
N PRO A 110 -16.59 8.20 2.61
CA PRO A 110 -15.12 8.06 2.53
C PRO A 110 -14.56 8.41 1.16
N ARG A 111 -15.28 8.13 0.09
CA ARG A 111 -14.87 8.49 -1.28
C ARG A 111 -14.80 10.01 -1.45
N LYS A 112 -15.82 10.76 -0.98
CA LYS A 112 -15.81 12.23 -0.99
C LYS A 112 -14.65 12.80 -0.18
N VAL A 113 -14.39 12.25 1.01
CA VAL A 113 -13.22 12.64 1.84
C VAL A 113 -11.91 12.43 1.08
N ALA A 114 -11.72 11.26 0.46
CA ALA A 114 -10.53 10.97 -0.32
C ALA A 114 -10.37 11.94 -1.50
N SER A 115 -11.45 12.21 -2.24
CA SER A 115 -11.46 13.15 -3.37
C SER A 115 -11.15 14.58 -2.93
N LEU A 116 -11.70 15.04 -1.80
CA LEU A 116 -11.41 16.38 -1.26
C LEU A 116 -9.93 16.53 -0.88
N CYS A 117 -9.36 15.55 -0.17
CA CYS A 117 -7.93 15.55 0.15
C CYS A 117 -7.06 15.56 -1.12
N GLN A 118 -7.48 14.81 -2.14
CA GLN A 118 -6.78 14.76 -3.43
C GLN A 118 -6.83 16.13 -4.12
N ALA A 119 -8.00 16.78 -4.14
CA ALA A 119 -8.20 18.11 -4.73
C ALA A 119 -7.39 19.20 -3.99
N LEU A 120 -7.36 19.18 -2.65
CA LEU A 120 -6.56 20.12 -1.85
C LEU A 120 -5.07 20.06 -2.23
N HIS A 121 -4.49 18.85 -2.32
CA HIS A 121 -3.10 18.68 -2.73
C HIS A 121 -2.85 19.07 -4.19
N ASN A 122 -3.79 18.77 -5.09
CA ASN A 122 -3.69 19.16 -6.50
C ASN A 122 -3.68 20.68 -6.67
N HIS A 123 -4.62 21.39 -6.01
CA HIS A 123 -4.66 22.85 -6.08
C HIS A 123 -3.45 23.52 -5.41
N LEU A 124 -2.93 22.92 -4.33
CA LEU A 124 -1.69 23.36 -3.70
C LEU A 124 -0.49 23.20 -4.66
N ALA A 125 -0.38 22.04 -5.34
CA ALA A 125 0.64 21.80 -6.36
C ALA A 125 0.50 22.79 -7.52
N THR A 126 -0.73 23.07 -7.97
CA THR A 126 -1.02 24.02 -9.05
C THR A 126 -0.53 25.44 -8.69
N GLY A 127 -0.75 25.89 -7.46
CA GLY A 127 -0.26 27.17 -6.98
C GLY A 127 1.28 27.30 -7.05
N TYR A 128 2.00 26.25 -6.66
CA TYR A 128 3.46 26.22 -6.78
C TYR A 128 3.93 26.10 -8.24
N LYS A 129 3.24 25.31 -9.07
CA LYS A 129 3.53 25.21 -10.51
C LYS A 129 3.38 26.55 -11.23
N LEU A 130 2.39 27.38 -10.87
CA LEU A 130 2.23 28.73 -11.41
C LEU A 130 3.48 29.58 -11.20
N ILE A 131 4.11 29.51 -10.03
CA ILE A 131 5.37 30.22 -9.74
C ILE A 131 6.50 29.72 -10.65
N VAL A 132 6.60 28.41 -10.82
CA VAL A 132 7.61 27.79 -11.69
C VAL A 132 7.43 28.26 -13.15
N VAL A 133 6.20 28.20 -13.69
CA VAL A 133 5.89 28.62 -15.06
C VAL A 133 6.19 30.11 -15.28
N GLU A 134 5.90 30.96 -14.29
CA GLU A 134 6.17 32.40 -14.36
C GLU A 134 7.68 32.71 -14.34
N LEU A 135 8.44 32.03 -13.50
CA LEU A 135 9.83 32.40 -13.23
C LEU A 135 10.88 31.68 -14.08
N VAL A 136 10.61 30.47 -14.56
CA VAL A 136 11.61 29.69 -15.33
C VAL A 136 12.10 30.42 -16.58
N PRO A 137 11.25 31.12 -17.37
CA PRO A 137 11.71 31.87 -18.54
C PRO A 137 12.52 33.13 -18.24
N GLN A 138 12.47 33.62 -16.98
CA GLN A 138 13.12 34.89 -16.59
C GLN A 138 14.60 34.67 -16.25
N THR A 139 15.38 35.77 -16.13
CA THR A 139 16.78 35.79 -15.70
C THR A 139 16.93 36.41 -14.31
N GLY A 140 17.94 36.04 -13.54
CA GLY A 140 18.22 36.62 -12.23
C GLY A 140 18.43 35.56 -11.13
N ARG A 141 19.25 35.87 -10.11
CA ARG A 141 19.58 34.92 -9.02
C ARG A 141 18.49 34.79 -7.97
N GLU A 142 17.78 35.86 -7.64
CA GLU A 142 16.74 35.85 -6.58
C GLU A 142 15.59 34.90 -6.90
N ARG A 143 15.25 34.76 -8.17
CA ARG A 143 14.22 33.81 -8.63
C ARG A 143 14.57 32.34 -8.36
N LEU A 144 15.87 31.98 -8.35
CA LEU A 144 16.28 30.59 -8.18
C LEU A 144 15.82 30.00 -6.84
N GLN A 145 15.83 30.82 -5.78
CA GLN A 145 15.30 30.37 -4.48
C GLN A 145 13.80 30.14 -4.54
N LEU A 146 13.04 31.04 -5.16
CA LEU A 146 11.58 30.89 -5.31
C LEU A 146 11.23 29.65 -6.15
N ILE A 147 11.95 29.45 -7.26
CA ILE A 147 11.79 28.26 -8.14
C ILE A 147 12.12 26.98 -7.34
N THR A 148 13.22 26.95 -6.59
CA THR A 148 13.65 25.78 -5.82
C THR A 148 12.61 25.37 -4.79
N ILE A 149 12.11 26.33 -4.00
CA ILE A 149 11.05 26.07 -3.02
C ILE A 149 9.79 25.57 -3.73
N SER A 150 9.36 26.26 -4.78
CA SER A 150 8.12 25.92 -5.49
C SER A 150 8.18 24.55 -6.16
N LEU A 151 9.31 24.18 -6.78
CA LEU A 151 9.51 22.84 -7.35
C LEU A 151 9.42 21.76 -6.27
N GLN A 152 10.13 21.94 -5.15
CA GLN A 152 10.13 20.97 -4.05
C GLN A 152 8.71 20.81 -3.47
N ARG A 153 7.98 21.92 -3.25
CA ARG A 153 6.61 21.91 -2.73
C ARG A 153 5.62 21.26 -3.69
N ALA A 154 5.75 21.54 -5.01
CA ALA A 154 4.92 20.93 -6.04
C ALA A 154 5.14 19.39 -6.08
N VAL A 155 6.40 18.94 -6.09
CA VAL A 155 6.74 17.51 -6.08
C VAL A 155 6.16 16.82 -4.83
N ARG A 156 6.30 17.41 -3.64
CA ARG A 156 5.73 16.85 -2.41
C ARG A 156 4.21 16.79 -2.43
N SER A 157 3.54 17.80 -2.95
CA SER A 157 2.08 17.82 -3.07
C SER A 157 1.58 16.73 -4.03
N LEU A 158 2.24 16.55 -5.18
CA LEU A 158 1.93 15.46 -6.12
C LEU A 158 2.27 14.08 -5.52
N CYS A 159 3.37 13.96 -4.76
CA CYS A 159 3.72 12.73 -4.06
C CYS A 159 2.65 12.35 -3.02
N ALA A 160 2.07 13.29 -2.28
CA ALA A 160 0.96 13.03 -1.36
C ALA A 160 -0.28 12.48 -2.08
N MET A 161 -0.59 13.00 -3.29
CA MET A 161 -1.65 12.46 -4.14
C MET A 161 -1.35 11.03 -4.59
N LEU A 162 -0.11 10.74 -4.99
CA LEU A 162 0.35 9.41 -5.37
C LEU A 162 0.19 8.42 -4.22
N VAL A 163 0.69 8.76 -3.03
CA VAL A 163 0.61 7.92 -1.83
C VAL A 163 -0.84 7.58 -1.52
N ARG A 164 -1.75 8.55 -1.53
CA ARG A 164 -3.18 8.32 -1.26
C ARG A 164 -3.82 7.40 -2.29
N SER A 165 -3.60 7.64 -3.59
CA SER A 165 -4.12 6.75 -4.63
C SER A 165 -3.61 5.31 -4.44
N THR A 166 -2.34 5.18 -4.12
CA THR A 166 -1.70 3.88 -3.87
C THR A 166 -2.26 3.19 -2.62
N GLN A 167 -2.49 3.92 -1.52
CA GLN A 167 -3.12 3.39 -0.31
C GLN A 167 -4.52 2.85 -0.55
N LEU A 168 -5.27 3.50 -1.42
CA LEU A 168 -6.63 3.09 -1.79
C LEU A 168 -6.64 2.05 -2.93
N TYR A 169 -5.48 1.56 -3.36
CA TYR A 169 -5.31 0.68 -4.51
C TYR A 169 -5.92 1.22 -5.82
N ASN A 170 -6.16 2.52 -5.86
CA ASN A 170 -6.69 3.22 -7.02
C ASN A 170 -5.62 3.42 -8.09
N PRO A 171 -6.01 3.49 -9.37
CA PRO A 171 -5.12 3.95 -10.41
C PRO A 171 -4.57 5.34 -10.10
N THR A 172 -3.29 5.55 -10.37
CA THR A 172 -2.68 6.89 -10.27
C THR A 172 -3.45 7.90 -11.12
N PRO A 173 -3.73 9.11 -10.62
CA PRO A 173 -4.35 10.17 -11.42
C PRO A 173 -3.59 10.40 -12.72
N GLU A 174 -4.33 10.63 -13.80
CA GLU A 174 -3.76 10.81 -15.12
C GLU A 174 -2.87 12.07 -15.20
N GLY A 175 -1.69 11.93 -15.81
CA GLY A 175 -0.69 12.97 -15.94
C GLY A 175 0.14 13.23 -14.69
N LEU A 176 -0.14 12.57 -13.55
CA LEU A 176 0.58 12.81 -12.30
C LEU A 176 2.06 12.41 -12.41
N TRP A 177 2.36 11.26 -12.97
CA TRP A 177 3.73 10.81 -13.20
C TRP A 177 4.46 11.74 -14.16
N PHE A 178 3.80 12.10 -15.25
CA PHE A 178 4.36 13.03 -16.23
C PHE A 178 4.74 14.36 -15.59
N GLU A 179 3.88 14.96 -14.77
CA GLU A 179 4.18 16.20 -14.06
C GLU A 179 5.35 16.04 -13.06
N LEU A 180 5.42 14.94 -12.30
CA LEU A 180 6.55 14.65 -11.43
C LEU A 180 7.87 14.60 -12.21
N HIS A 181 7.88 13.92 -13.35
CA HIS A 181 9.05 13.82 -14.22
C HIS A 181 9.47 15.19 -14.79
N GLN A 182 8.49 16.00 -15.22
CA GLN A 182 8.76 17.35 -15.74
C GLN A 182 9.32 18.29 -14.66
N LEU A 183 8.77 18.28 -13.45
CA LEU A 183 9.26 19.09 -12.35
C LEU A 183 10.71 18.74 -11.97
N TYR A 184 11.04 17.44 -11.93
CA TYR A 184 12.42 17.01 -11.70
C TYR A 184 13.35 17.38 -12.86
N ALA A 185 12.91 17.22 -14.11
CA ALA A 185 13.69 17.62 -15.28
C ALA A 185 14.03 19.12 -15.28
N ILE A 186 13.05 19.99 -14.94
CA ILE A 186 13.26 21.43 -14.76
C ILE A 186 14.30 21.68 -13.68
N ALA A 187 14.17 21.04 -12.51
CA ALA A 187 15.13 21.18 -11.42
C ALA A 187 16.55 20.76 -11.82
N ALA A 188 16.68 19.65 -12.54
CA ALA A 188 17.97 19.14 -13.01
C ALA A 188 18.61 20.05 -14.08
N ALA A 189 17.80 20.57 -15.03
CA ALA A 189 18.26 21.48 -16.08
C ALA A 189 18.84 22.79 -15.51
N HIS A 190 18.27 23.27 -14.38
CA HIS A 190 18.74 24.47 -13.70
C HIS A 190 19.76 24.20 -12.58
N GLY A 191 20.17 22.95 -12.35
CA GLY A 191 21.10 22.58 -11.28
C GLY A 191 20.57 22.73 -9.86
N LEU A 192 19.23 22.80 -9.69
CA LEU A 192 18.55 23.05 -8.40
C LEU A 192 18.14 21.76 -7.67
N HIS A 193 18.21 20.60 -8.33
CA HIS A 193 17.66 19.33 -7.86
C HIS A 193 18.23 18.85 -6.52
N ARG A 194 19.50 19.18 -6.19
CA ARG A 194 20.18 18.79 -4.95
C ARG A 194 20.14 19.84 -3.84
N THR A 195 19.56 21.00 -4.11
CA THR A 195 19.44 22.06 -3.09
C THR A 195 18.38 21.65 -2.07
N VAL A 196 18.78 21.53 -0.80
CA VAL A 196 17.87 21.17 0.30
C VAL A 196 16.97 22.35 0.63
N VAL A 197 15.68 22.10 0.67
CA VAL A 197 14.64 23.05 1.10
C VAL A 197 14.19 22.65 2.49
N ARG A 198 14.30 23.59 3.46
CA ARG A 198 13.77 23.38 4.80
C ARG A 198 12.26 23.16 4.75
N ASP A 199 11.79 22.16 5.49
CA ASP A 199 10.39 21.78 5.52
C ASP A 199 10.01 21.17 6.87
N ASP A 200 9.30 21.93 7.68
CA ASP A 200 8.88 21.53 9.02
C ASP A 200 7.77 20.46 8.99
N LEU A 201 7.22 20.13 7.79
CA LEU A 201 6.27 19.04 7.57
C LEU A 201 6.94 17.72 7.15
N CYS A 202 8.27 17.68 7.09
CA CYS A 202 9.01 16.45 6.82
C CYS A 202 9.02 15.51 8.03
N TYR A 203 8.99 14.21 7.74
CA TYR A 203 9.11 13.18 8.77
C TYR A 203 10.56 12.93 9.16
N ARG A 204 10.93 13.25 10.41
CA ARG A 204 12.26 13.02 11.00
C ARG A 204 13.46 13.66 10.30
N VAL A 205 13.24 14.52 9.34
CA VAL A 205 14.29 15.32 8.68
C VAL A 205 13.91 16.79 8.64
N LYS A 206 14.88 17.69 8.65
CA LYS A 206 14.63 19.14 8.65
C LYS A 206 14.27 19.71 7.27
N GLY A 207 14.39 18.91 6.23
CA GLY A 207 14.08 19.29 4.86
C GLY A 207 14.58 18.24 3.88
N LEU A 208 14.13 18.36 2.64
CA LEU A 208 14.48 17.48 1.53
C LEU A 208 14.87 18.33 0.31
N SER A 209 15.76 17.82 -0.52
CA SER A 209 15.96 18.35 -1.86
C SER A 209 14.82 17.96 -2.79
N ILE A 210 14.77 18.57 -3.98
CA ILE A 210 13.80 18.19 -5.03
C ILE A 210 14.07 16.74 -5.46
N GLU A 211 15.35 16.36 -5.62
CA GLU A 211 15.76 14.99 -5.95
C GLU A 211 15.28 13.99 -4.91
N GLN A 212 15.50 14.26 -3.61
CA GLN A 212 15.02 13.39 -2.53
C GLN A 212 13.50 13.28 -2.51
N SER A 213 12.78 14.40 -2.67
CA SER A 213 11.31 14.39 -2.75
C SER A 213 10.78 13.59 -3.95
N TYR A 214 11.48 13.65 -5.08
CA TYR A 214 11.17 12.87 -6.27
C TYR A 214 11.50 11.38 -6.08
N ILE A 215 12.64 11.05 -5.44
CA ILE A 215 12.99 9.67 -5.07
C ILE A 215 11.90 9.03 -4.21
N VAL A 216 11.32 9.74 -3.24
CA VAL A 216 10.19 9.21 -2.44
C VAL A 216 9.06 8.75 -3.35
N ALA A 217 8.65 9.56 -4.34
CA ALA A 217 7.61 9.17 -5.28
C ALA A 217 8.02 7.95 -6.13
N LEU A 218 9.26 7.93 -6.65
CA LEU A 218 9.76 6.82 -7.46
C LEU A 218 9.81 5.51 -6.67
N MET A 219 10.26 5.56 -5.41
CA MET A 219 10.35 4.37 -4.56
C MET A 219 8.97 3.84 -4.18
N ILE A 220 7.98 4.70 -3.93
CA ILE A 220 6.56 4.28 -3.78
C ILE A 220 6.07 3.61 -5.07
N GLY A 221 6.35 4.18 -6.24
CA GLY A 221 5.94 3.62 -7.53
C GLY A 221 6.54 2.26 -7.85
N SER A 222 7.73 1.93 -7.31
CA SER A 222 8.43 0.66 -7.51
C SER A 222 8.25 -0.36 -6.37
N ALA A 223 7.67 0.04 -5.22
CA ALA A 223 7.55 -0.80 -4.02
C ALA A 223 6.51 -1.93 -4.10
N ARG A 224 5.86 -2.15 -5.24
CA ARG A 224 4.76 -3.13 -5.38
C ARG A 224 3.68 -2.95 -4.31
N CYS A 225 3.27 -1.71 -4.04
CA CYS A 225 2.36 -1.34 -2.95
C CYS A 225 0.99 -2.04 -3.02
N ASN A 226 0.56 -2.50 -4.19
CA ASN A 226 -0.63 -3.33 -4.34
C ASN A 226 -0.55 -4.69 -3.60
N GLN A 227 0.63 -5.08 -3.13
CA GLN A 227 0.88 -6.26 -2.30
C GLN A 227 1.00 -5.92 -0.81
N MET A 228 0.84 -4.66 -0.43
CA MET A 228 0.96 -4.16 0.94
C MET A 228 -0.39 -3.76 1.52
N ARG A 229 -0.53 -3.82 2.83
CA ARG A 229 -1.68 -3.23 3.53
C ARG A 229 -1.63 -1.70 3.48
N GLN A 230 -2.78 -1.05 3.48
CA GLN A 230 -2.92 0.41 3.40
C GLN A 230 -2.06 1.16 4.44
N GLN A 231 -2.06 0.68 5.70
CA GLN A 231 -1.26 1.28 6.78
C GLN A 231 0.26 1.17 6.54
N ASN A 232 0.73 0.07 5.93
CA ASN A 232 2.14 -0.13 5.62
C ASN A 232 2.59 0.80 4.49
N ILE A 233 1.71 1.13 3.54
CA ILE A 233 2.00 2.09 2.47
C ILE A 233 2.18 3.50 3.06
N ALA A 234 1.32 3.92 4.00
CA ALA A 234 1.47 5.19 4.70
C ALA A 234 2.78 5.27 5.48
N GLN A 235 3.11 4.21 6.22
CA GLN A 235 4.35 4.13 6.98
C GLN A 235 5.58 4.16 6.06
N LEU A 236 5.55 3.43 4.94
CA LEU A 236 6.62 3.44 3.95
C LEU A 236 6.86 4.85 3.38
N ALA A 237 5.81 5.58 3.03
CA ALA A 237 5.94 6.94 2.51
C ALA A 237 6.69 7.88 3.48
N GLN A 238 6.44 7.74 4.79
CA GLN A 238 7.14 8.48 5.82
C GLN A 238 8.61 8.04 5.97
N LEU A 239 8.86 6.73 5.98
CA LEU A 239 10.21 6.18 6.10
C LEU A 239 11.10 6.53 4.91
N LEU A 240 10.53 6.64 3.71
CA LEU A 240 11.27 7.01 2.50
C LEU A 240 11.82 8.43 2.55
N GLU A 241 11.28 9.36 3.34
CA GLU A 241 11.85 10.69 3.44
C GLU A 241 13.33 10.66 3.92
N PRO A 242 13.68 10.11 5.09
CA PRO A 242 15.08 9.95 5.46
C PRO A 242 15.84 8.93 4.59
N TRP A 243 15.20 7.87 4.12
CA TRP A 243 15.85 6.82 3.32
C TRP A 243 16.19 7.24 1.90
N SER A 244 15.56 8.30 1.39
CA SER A 244 15.84 8.84 0.04
C SER A 244 17.31 9.20 -0.18
N ALA A 245 18.06 9.49 0.90
CA ALA A 245 19.50 9.74 0.83
C ALA A 245 20.34 8.51 0.45
N LEU A 246 19.79 7.30 0.60
CA LEU A 246 20.45 6.03 0.27
C LEU A 246 20.18 5.54 -1.15
N VAL A 247 19.32 6.25 -1.90
CA VAL A 247 18.96 5.93 -3.29
C VAL A 247 19.66 6.93 -4.23
N ARG A 248 20.15 6.46 -5.36
CA ARG A 248 20.83 7.30 -6.35
C ARG A 248 20.04 7.38 -7.65
N LEU A 249 20.02 8.57 -8.26
CA LEU A 249 19.52 8.78 -9.61
C LEU A 249 20.69 8.95 -10.58
N GLU A 250 20.67 8.22 -11.69
CA GLU A 250 21.72 8.23 -12.72
C GLU A 250 21.14 8.77 -14.03
N LYS A 251 21.75 9.82 -14.60
CA LYS A 251 21.30 10.41 -15.87
C LYS A 251 21.34 9.39 -17.03
N THR A 252 22.31 8.48 -16.97
CA THR A 252 22.41 7.34 -17.87
C THR A 252 22.44 6.08 -17.00
N PRO A 253 21.49 5.14 -17.18
CA PRO A 253 21.43 3.95 -16.36
C PRO A 253 22.72 3.13 -16.41
N GLY A 254 23.38 2.97 -15.27
CA GLY A 254 24.56 2.10 -15.10
C GLY A 254 24.16 0.65 -14.80
N PRO A 255 25.13 -0.23 -14.56
CA PRO A 255 24.88 -1.63 -14.17
C PRO A 255 24.07 -1.76 -12.88
N SER A 256 24.26 -0.82 -11.93
CA SER A 256 23.56 -0.75 -10.64
C SER A 256 22.14 -0.20 -10.74
N SER A 257 21.76 0.47 -11.84
CA SER A 257 20.41 0.95 -12.06
C SER A 257 19.43 -0.19 -12.29
N GLN A 258 18.65 -0.55 -11.28
CA GLN A 258 17.67 -1.63 -11.36
C GLN A 258 16.39 -1.20 -12.05
N PHE A 259 15.95 0.04 -11.80
CA PHE A 259 14.77 0.62 -12.41
C PHE A 259 15.14 1.75 -13.35
N GLY A 260 14.21 2.04 -14.27
CA GLY A 260 14.30 3.16 -15.18
C GLY A 260 12.98 3.93 -15.26
N VAL A 261 13.10 5.21 -15.60
CA VAL A 261 11.98 6.12 -15.86
C VAL A 261 12.21 6.84 -17.16
N SER A 262 11.18 6.88 -18.00
CA SER A 262 11.14 7.76 -19.18
C SER A 262 10.40 9.05 -18.83
N ALA A 263 11.05 10.20 -18.95
CA ALA A 263 10.42 11.50 -18.71
C ALA A 263 9.31 11.85 -19.74
N ARG A 264 9.17 11.05 -20.79
CA ARG A 264 8.18 11.24 -21.87
C ARG A 264 6.90 10.42 -21.66
N ILE A 265 6.86 9.53 -20.68
CA ILE A 265 5.76 8.60 -20.42
C ILE A 265 5.10 8.95 -19.10
N ASP A 266 3.76 9.04 -19.07
CA ASP A 266 2.99 9.13 -17.83
C ASP A 266 2.93 7.75 -17.15
N GLY A 267 3.95 7.40 -16.40
CA GLY A 267 4.03 6.09 -15.76
C GLY A 267 5.06 5.99 -14.64
N PRO A 268 4.87 5.02 -13.74
CA PRO A 268 5.79 4.76 -12.64
C PRO A 268 7.13 4.20 -13.13
N PRO A 269 8.14 4.13 -12.25
CA PRO A 269 9.36 3.37 -12.51
C PRO A 269 9.06 1.92 -12.89
N ARG A 270 9.81 1.39 -13.85
CA ARG A 270 9.76 -0.02 -14.24
C ARG A 270 11.15 -0.62 -14.19
N TYR A 271 11.23 -1.94 -14.05
CA TYR A 271 12.52 -2.63 -14.19
C TYR A 271 13.16 -2.28 -15.52
N ARG A 272 14.46 -1.98 -15.49
CA ARG A 272 15.22 -1.61 -16.72
C ARG A 272 15.12 -2.69 -17.80
N SER A 273 15.04 -3.97 -17.41
CA SER A 273 14.87 -5.10 -18.32
C SER A 273 13.56 -5.05 -19.13
N MET A 274 12.54 -4.34 -18.63
CA MET A 274 11.22 -4.21 -19.31
C MET A 274 11.19 -3.14 -20.41
N PHE A 275 12.27 -2.37 -20.59
CA PHE A 275 12.40 -1.40 -21.67
C PHE A 275 13.16 -2.01 -22.85
N ALA A 276 12.80 -1.60 -24.08
CA ALA A 276 13.55 -1.96 -25.27
C ALA A 276 15.01 -1.51 -25.17
N ALA A 277 15.91 -2.23 -25.81
CA ALA A 277 17.35 -1.95 -25.71
C ALA A 277 17.69 -0.52 -26.16
N GLU A 278 16.99 -0.04 -27.18
CA GLU A 278 17.15 1.28 -27.80
C GLU A 278 16.67 2.42 -26.88
N GLU A 279 15.73 2.13 -25.96
CA GLU A 279 15.20 3.12 -25.03
C GLU A 279 16.07 3.29 -23.77
N ARG A 280 16.79 2.23 -23.38
CA ARG A 280 17.53 2.17 -22.12
C ARG A 280 18.55 3.31 -21.92
N PRO A 281 19.29 3.77 -22.93
CA PRO A 281 20.24 4.88 -22.77
C PRO A 281 19.58 6.23 -22.44
N TYR A 282 18.31 6.39 -22.73
CA TYR A 282 17.55 7.64 -22.53
C TYR A 282 16.72 7.67 -21.24
N LEU A 283 16.80 6.61 -20.45
CA LEU A 283 16.11 6.53 -19.18
C LEU A 283 16.88 7.26 -18.09
N LEU A 284 16.17 7.80 -17.12
CA LEU A 284 16.73 8.14 -15.81
C LEU A 284 16.83 6.82 -15.01
N GLY A 285 18.04 6.42 -14.66
CA GLY A 285 18.31 5.22 -13.87
C GLY A 285 18.06 5.45 -12.40
N ILE A 286 17.57 4.42 -11.70
CA ILE A 286 17.34 4.43 -10.26
C ILE A 286 18.12 3.26 -9.66
N ASP A 287 19.07 3.58 -8.79
CA ASP A 287 19.88 2.64 -8.03
C ASP A 287 19.44 2.58 -6.56
N PRO A 288 18.70 1.55 -6.15
CA PRO A 288 18.25 1.38 -4.78
C PRO A 288 19.21 0.57 -3.90
N HIS A 289 20.34 0.06 -4.42
CA HIS A 289 21.21 -0.90 -3.72
C HIS A 289 21.72 -0.41 -2.38
N GLY A 290 21.97 0.91 -2.23
CA GLY A 290 22.36 1.49 -0.95
C GLY A 290 21.30 1.29 0.13
N LEU A 291 20.05 1.54 -0.23
CA LEU A 291 18.89 1.34 0.67
C LEU A 291 18.62 -0.14 0.94
N VAL A 292 18.62 -0.98 -0.10
CA VAL A 292 18.40 -2.44 0.05
C VAL A 292 19.43 -3.04 1.00
N ARG A 293 20.72 -2.73 0.80
CA ARG A 293 21.80 -3.21 1.66
C ARG A 293 21.61 -2.77 3.13
N ALA A 294 21.22 -1.52 3.36
CA ALA A 294 20.96 -1.02 4.71
C ALA A 294 19.79 -1.75 5.38
N ILE A 295 18.73 -2.09 4.64
CA ILE A 295 17.60 -2.88 5.13
C ILE A 295 18.04 -4.30 5.45
N GLU A 296 18.78 -4.96 4.57
CA GLU A 296 19.29 -6.33 4.79
C GLU A 296 20.22 -6.42 5.99
N GLN A 297 21.14 -5.48 6.14
CA GLN A 297 21.99 -5.38 7.32
C GLN A 297 21.16 -5.25 8.60
N HIS A 298 20.11 -4.43 8.57
CA HIS A 298 19.22 -4.31 9.72
C HIS A 298 18.48 -5.62 10.03
N LEU A 299 17.99 -6.34 9.02
CA LEU A 299 17.30 -7.63 9.19
C LEU A 299 18.22 -8.75 9.72
N GLN A 300 19.52 -8.69 9.44
CA GLN A 300 20.51 -9.68 9.87
C GLN A 300 21.14 -9.36 11.23
N SER A 301 21.09 -8.10 11.68
CA SER A 301 21.72 -7.67 12.92
C SER A 301 20.96 -8.14 14.15
N ALA A 302 21.67 -8.68 15.14
CA ALA A 302 21.11 -9.01 16.45
C ALA A 302 20.56 -7.75 17.15
N PRO A 303 19.54 -7.88 18.03
CA PRO A 303 18.92 -6.73 18.73
C PRO A 303 19.91 -5.86 19.53
N GLU A 304 21.01 -6.45 19.99
CA GLU A 304 22.01 -5.80 20.85
C GLU A 304 22.96 -4.84 20.12
N ALA A 305 23.05 -4.91 18.79
CA ALA A 305 23.94 -4.05 17.99
C ALA A 305 23.25 -2.75 17.53
N ALA A 306 22.54 -2.05 18.41
CA ALA A 306 21.67 -0.91 18.03
C ALA A 306 22.44 0.38 17.68
N GLU A 307 23.68 0.56 18.14
CA GLU A 307 24.41 1.85 18.07
C GLU A 307 25.05 2.13 16.69
N ASP A 308 25.25 1.12 15.85
CA ASP A 308 25.98 1.24 14.56
C ASP A 308 25.08 1.11 13.32
N ARG A 309 23.76 1.34 13.46
CA ARG A 309 22.80 1.12 12.38
C ARG A 309 22.71 2.30 11.43
N THR A 310 23.06 2.08 10.17
CA THR A 310 22.88 3.06 9.06
C THR A 310 21.42 3.41 8.78
N LEU A 311 20.47 2.52 9.18
CA LEU A 311 19.04 2.70 8.94
C LEU A 311 18.34 3.07 10.26
N ALA A 312 17.96 4.34 10.42
CA ALA A 312 17.15 4.77 11.55
C ALA A 312 15.70 4.30 11.36
N LEU A 313 15.26 3.34 12.18
CA LEU A 313 13.89 2.85 12.22
C LEU A 313 13.16 3.38 13.44
N PRO A 314 11.92 3.87 13.29
CA PRO A 314 11.04 4.14 14.42
C PRO A 314 10.58 2.85 15.09
N GLU A 315 10.23 2.94 16.38
CA GLU A 315 9.54 1.85 17.06
C GLU A 315 8.24 1.47 16.33
N GLY A 316 7.94 0.17 16.26
CA GLY A 316 6.71 -0.33 15.65
C GLY A 316 6.74 -0.53 14.13
N VAL A 317 7.89 -0.38 13.47
CA VAL A 317 8.03 -0.80 12.06
C VAL A 317 7.97 -2.32 11.98
N CYS A 318 7.03 -2.82 11.18
CA CYS A 318 6.85 -4.26 11.00
C CYS A 318 7.99 -4.84 10.15
N LEU A 319 8.61 -5.93 10.61
CA LEU A 319 9.64 -6.65 9.85
C LEU A 319 9.12 -7.13 8.48
N ASP A 320 7.82 -7.48 8.39
CA ASP A 320 7.20 -7.88 7.11
C ASP A 320 7.27 -6.74 6.07
N LEU A 321 7.19 -5.47 6.50
CA LEU A 321 7.39 -4.31 5.61
C LEU A 321 8.83 -4.28 5.08
N LEU A 322 9.82 -4.47 5.94
CA LEU A 322 11.23 -4.45 5.54
C LEU A 322 11.56 -5.60 4.57
N HIS A 323 11.08 -6.81 4.85
CA HIS A 323 11.22 -7.95 3.94
C HIS A 323 10.55 -7.69 2.59
N HIS A 324 9.35 -7.10 2.61
CA HIS A 324 8.63 -6.77 1.37
C HIS A 324 9.41 -5.79 0.50
N VAL A 325 9.87 -4.67 1.07
CA VAL A 325 10.58 -3.64 0.29
C VAL A 325 11.98 -4.10 -0.14
N SER A 326 12.68 -4.90 0.68
CA SER A 326 13.95 -5.53 0.28
C SER A 326 13.72 -6.42 -0.95
N ALA A 327 12.69 -7.26 -0.95
CA ALA A 327 12.33 -8.10 -2.10
C ALA A 327 11.82 -7.31 -3.31
N ALA A 328 11.13 -6.18 -3.10
CA ALA A 328 10.59 -5.35 -4.18
C ALA A 328 11.68 -4.56 -4.91
N TRP A 329 12.71 -4.12 -4.19
CA TRP A 329 13.84 -3.33 -4.72
C TRP A 329 15.14 -4.12 -4.89
N GLY A 330 15.18 -5.37 -4.44
CA GLY A 330 16.26 -6.34 -4.68
C GLY A 330 16.16 -6.97 -6.06
N ASP A 331 16.79 -8.12 -6.25
CA ASP A 331 16.83 -8.81 -7.53
C ASP A 331 15.46 -9.21 -8.06
N VAL A 332 15.32 -9.17 -9.38
CA VAL A 332 14.07 -9.53 -10.07
C VAL A 332 13.82 -11.02 -9.90
N SER A 333 12.83 -11.37 -9.10
CA SER A 333 12.27 -12.72 -9.10
C SER A 333 11.41 -12.89 -10.36
N GLU A 334 11.82 -13.76 -11.26
CA GLU A 334 11.03 -14.15 -12.43
C GLU A 334 9.77 -14.90 -11.97
N ARG A 335 8.70 -14.76 -12.75
CA ARG A 335 7.46 -15.52 -12.50
C ARG A 335 7.70 -16.98 -12.82
N SER A 336 7.41 -17.86 -11.87
CA SER A 336 7.57 -19.30 -12.03
C SER A 336 6.55 -19.92 -13.01
N PHE A 337 5.37 -19.27 -13.20
CA PHE A 337 4.28 -19.82 -13.99
C PHE A 337 3.67 -18.80 -14.95
N GLN A 338 3.33 -19.26 -16.15
CA GLN A 338 2.50 -18.52 -17.10
C GLN A 338 1.05 -18.50 -16.62
N ARG A 339 0.30 -17.48 -17.02
CA ARG A 339 -1.12 -17.33 -16.72
C ARG A 339 -1.97 -17.57 -17.95
N THR A 340 -3.01 -18.35 -17.78
CA THR A 340 -4.00 -18.64 -18.82
C THR A 340 -5.29 -17.92 -18.48
N PRO A 341 -5.90 -17.16 -19.43
CA PRO A 341 -7.22 -16.57 -19.22
C PRO A 341 -8.25 -17.66 -18.84
N ALA A 342 -9.06 -17.37 -17.85
CA ALA A 342 -10.09 -18.27 -17.37
C ALA A 342 -11.42 -17.57 -17.22
N LYS A 343 -12.52 -18.30 -17.38
CA LYS A 343 -13.88 -17.84 -17.14
C LYS A 343 -14.55 -18.74 -16.10
N GLY A 344 -15.54 -18.22 -15.44
CA GLY A 344 -16.33 -18.94 -14.43
C GLY A 344 -16.33 -18.22 -13.09
N SER A 345 -17.21 -18.66 -12.19
CA SER A 345 -17.32 -18.16 -10.83
C SER A 345 -16.73 -19.14 -9.83
N MET A 346 -16.36 -18.61 -8.67
CA MET A 346 -15.91 -19.36 -7.49
C MET A 346 -16.61 -18.81 -6.26
N LYS A 347 -16.88 -19.69 -5.29
CA LYS A 347 -17.27 -19.25 -3.94
C LYS A 347 -16.03 -18.97 -3.11
N LEU A 348 -16.12 -17.95 -2.27
CA LEU A 348 -15.03 -17.48 -1.44
C LEU A 348 -15.52 -17.20 -0.02
N CYS A 349 -14.74 -17.59 0.99
CA CYS A 349 -14.89 -17.13 2.36
C CYS A 349 -13.59 -16.43 2.84
N ILE A 350 -13.71 -15.47 3.78
CA ILE A 350 -12.61 -14.61 4.17
C ILE A 350 -12.26 -14.85 5.64
N GLY A 351 -10.97 -15.03 5.89
CA GLY A 351 -10.38 -15.10 7.21
C GLY A 351 -10.36 -16.50 7.83
N MET A 352 -9.52 -16.67 8.84
CA MET A 352 -9.29 -17.94 9.55
C MET A 352 -10.60 -18.54 10.10
N SER A 353 -11.48 -17.73 10.66
CA SER A 353 -12.69 -18.22 11.33
C SER A 353 -13.69 -18.81 10.35
N ALA A 354 -13.92 -18.11 9.22
CA ALA A 354 -14.82 -18.60 8.16
C ALA A 354 -14.25 -19.87 7.49
N LEU A 355 -12.97 -19.82 7.14
CA LEU A 355 -12.29 -20.95 6.51
C LEU A 355 -12.30 -22.20 7.41
N HIS A 356 -11.99 -22.01 8.70
CA HIS A 356 -12.05 -23.09 9.69
C HIS A 356 -13.45 -23.73 9.80
N TYR A 357 -14.51 -22.89 9.82
CA TYR A 357 -15.89 -23.32 9.90
C TYR A 357 -16.29 -24.19 8.69
N TYR A 358 -15.98 -23.74 7.48
CA TYR A 358 -16.29 -24.48 6.27
C TYR A 358 -15.48 -25.78 6.13
N LEU A 359 -14.20 -25.75 6.50
CA LEU A 359 -13.36 -26.97 6.53
C LEU A 359 -13.82 -27.97 7.61
N ALA A 360 -14.43 -27.49 8.70
CA ALA A 360 -15.01 -28.35 9.74
C ALA A 360 -16.38 -28.96 9.33
N GLY A 361 -16.85 -28.73 8.09
CA GLY A 361 -18.17 -29.18 7.66
C GLY A 361 -19.30 -28.41 8.30
N GLN A 362 -19.13 -27.10 8.46
CA GLN A 362 -20.07 -26.14 9.06
C GLN A 362 -20.39 -26.41 10.54
N ARG A 363 -19.44 -27.04 11.26
CA ARG A 363 -19.55 -27.26 12.70
C ARG A 363 -18.92 -26.10 13.47
N GLU A 364 -19.52 -25.77 14.61
CA GLU A 364 -18.97 -24.77 15.50
C GLU A 364 -17.65 -25.24 16.15
N PHE A 365 -16.81 -24.26 16.52
CA PHE A 365 -15.48 -24.52 17.08
C PHE A 365 -15.53 -25.33 18.38
N GLY A 366 -16.51 -25.05 19.26
CA GLY A 366 -16.72 -25.80 20.50
C GLY A 366 -17.07 -27.27 20.27
N GLU A 367 -17.91 -27.56 19.29
CA GLU A 367 -18.27 -28.92 18.90
C GLU A 367 -17.07 -29.68 18.34
N LEU A 368 -16.25 -29.03 17.52
CA LEU A 368 -15.03 -29.63 16.97
C LEU A 368 -14.05 -30.03 18.08
N LEU A 369 -13.92 -29.21 19.14
CA LEU A 369 -13.08 -29.50 20.28
C LEU A 369 -13.67 -30.51 21.26
N LYS A 370 -14.95 -30.90 21.07
CA LYS A 370 -15.73 -31.71 22.03
C LYS A 370 -15.74 -31.11 23.45
N ARG A 371 -15.73 -29.77 23.55
CA ARG A 371 -15.78 -28.99 24.79
C ARG A 371 -16.91 -27.97 24.72
N PRO A 372 -18.04 -28.18 25.39
CA PRO A 372 -19.19 -27.28 25.32
C PRO A 372 -18.89 -25.84 25.81
N ASP A 373 -17.91 -25.67 26.71
CA ASP A 373 -17.52 -24.36 27.23
C ASP A 373 -16.61 -23.53 26.31
N ALA A 374 -16.11 -24.12 25.22
CA ALA A 374 -15.24 -23.43 24.26
C ALA A 374 -16.01 -22.48 23.30
N THR A 375 -17.34 -22.48 23.34
CA THR A 375 -18.20 -21.56 22.58
C THR A 375 -18.05 -20.09 22.99
N ARG A 376 -17.47 -19.81 24.17
CA ARG A 376 -17.04 -18.47 24.58
C ARG A 376 -15.60 -18.17 24.16
N SER A 377 -15.20 -18.62 22.97
CA SER A 377 -13.98 -18.13 22.35
C SER A 377 -14.08 -16.61 22.27
N ALA A 378 -13.15 -15.92 22.90
CA ALA A 378 -12.98 -14.50 22.72
C ALA A 378 -12.87 -14.20 21.22
N VAL A 379 -14.04 -14.02 20.59
CA VAL A 379 -14.12 -13.10 19.49
C VAL A 379 -13.62 -11.82 20.11
N PHE A 380 -12.43 -11.40 19.79
CA PHE A 380 -12.04 -10.01 19.89
C PHE A 380 -13.05 -9.27 19.01
N LYS A 381 -14.24 -9.07 19.56
CA LYS A 381 -15.13 -8.03 19.08
C LYS A 381 -14.31 -6.79 19.34
N LEU A 382 -13.62 -6.29 18.34
CA LEU A 382 -13.44 -4.85 18.25
C LEU A 382 -14.85 -4.33 18.53
N ASN A 383 -15.03 -3.73 19.68
CA ASN A 383 -16.28 -3.09 20.04
C ASN A 383 -16.41 -1.86 19.13
N ASN A 384 -16.80 -2.09 17.87
CA ASN A 384 -17.27 -1.04 16.96
C ASN A 384 -18.64 -0.51 17.39
N ALA A 385 -19.11 -0.90 18.56
CA ALA A 385 -20.38 -0.47 19.15
C ALA A 385 -20.22 0.57 20.28
N ALA A 386 -19.07 1.24 20.41
CA ALA A 386 -19.11 2.58 20.97
C ALA A 386 -19.73 3.45 19.87
N PRO A 387 -20.90 4.10 20.09
CA PRO A 387 -21.40 5.07 19.13
C PRO A 387 -20.28 6.07 18.94
N ASP A 388 -19.80 6.18 17.71
CA ASP A 388 -18.78 7.15 17.34
C ASP A 388 -19.38 8.51 17.66
N VAL A 389 -18.95 9.10 18.80
CA VAL A 389 -19.41 10.41 19.27
C VAL A 389 -19.16 11.47 18.19
N TRP A 390 -18.24 11.20 17.27
CA TRP A 390 -17.91 12.02 16.12
C TRP A 390 -18.83 11.79 14.92
N ALA A 391 -19.52 10.64 14.81
CA ALA A 391 -20.50 10.39 13.76
C ALA A 391 -21.72 11.29 13.89
N VAL A 392 -22.05 11.71 15.13
CA VAL A 392 -23.13 12.64 15.43
C VAL A 392 -22.68 14.10 15.29
N ALA A 393 -21.40 14.40 15.50
CA ALA A 393 -20.83 15.74 15.34
C ALA A 393 -20.57 16.12 13.87
N PHE A 394 -20.52 15.15 12.97
CA PHE A 394 -20.45 15.36 11.54
C PHE A 394 -21.86 15.33 10.95
N ASP A 395 -22.50 16.47 10.91
CA ASP A 395 -23.60 16.76 9.99
C ASP A 395 -23.03 16.72 8.56
N ALA A 396 -22.85 15.50 8.07
CA ALA A 396 -22.30 15.26 6.75
C ALA A 396 -23.39 15.52 5.73
N GLN A 397 -23.35 16.72 5.22
CA GLN A 397 -24.14 17.10 4.07
C GLN A 397 -23.81 16.19 2.88
N ALA A 398 -24.83 15.58 2.30
CA ALA A 398 -24.70 14.71 1.15
C ALA A 398 -24.17 15.51 -0.07
N MET A 399 -23.05 15.08 -0.62
CA MET A 399 -22.52 15.59 -1.88
C MET A 399 -22.84 14.58 -3.01
N SER A 400 -23.33 15.03 -4.15
CA SER A 400 -23.63 14.14 -5.27
C SER A 400 -22.35 13.70 -6.01
N VAL A 401 -22.34 12.46 -6.49
CA VAL A 401 -21.16 11.79 -7.06
C VAL A 401 -20.83 12.28 -8.47
N GLU A 402 -21.77 12.92 -9.17
CA GLU A 402 -21.63 13.29 -10.58
C GLU A 402 -20.73 14.51 -10.84
N GLU A 403 -20.36 15.27 -9.80
CA GLU A 403 -19.59 16.51 -9.93
C GLU A 403 -18.09 16.39 -9.64
N ILE A 404 -17.56 15.18 -9.44
CA ILE A 404 -16.11 14.97 -9.15
C ILE A 404 -15.33 14.59 -10.43
N LEU A 405 -15.85 14.89 -11.60
CA LEU A 405 -15.05 15.04 -12.82
C LEU A 405 -14.37 16.43 -12.78
N PRO A 406 -13.28 16.66 -13.51
CA PRO A 406 -12.38 17.80 -13.32
C PRO A 406 -12.96 19.18 -13.63
N SER A 407 -14.19 19.43 -13.30
CA SER A 407 -14.80 20.75 -13.29
C SER A 407 -14.70 21.36 -11.89
N ASP A 408 -14.36 22.60 -11.84
CA ASP A 408 -13.89 23.44 -10.75
C ASP A 408 -14.83 23.64 -9.53
N HIS A 409 -15.88 22.85 -9.32
CA HIS A 409 -16.86 23.10 -8.26
C HIS A 409 -17.22 21.86 -7.47
N ILE A 410 -16.99 21.90 -6.14
CA ILE A 410 -17.58 21.01 -5.13
C ILE A 410 -18.68 21.80 -4.43
N GLU A 411 -19.94 21.43 -4.62
CA GLU A 411 -21.06 22.04 -3.89
C GLU A 411 -21.33 21.32 -2.56
N PHE A 412 -21.54 22.13 -1.50
CA PHE A 412 -21.89 21.66 -0.15
C PHE A 412 -23.38 21.99 0.10
N VAL A 413 -24.22 20.98 0.19
CA VAL A 413 -25.67 21.15 0.44
C VAL A 413 -25.99 21.03 1.94
N ARG A 414 -26.80 21.94 2.49
CA ARG A 414 -27.25 21.87 3.90
C ARG A 414 -28.38 20.82 4.09
N PRO A 415 -28.37 20.01 5.17
CA PRO A 415 -29.41 19.01 5.38
C PRO A 415 -30.73 19.68 5.78
N THR A 416 -31.81 19.25 5.16
CA THR A 416 -33.19 19.53 5.59
C THR A 416 -33.59 18.49 6.64
N ALA A 417 -34.34 18.92 7.64
CA ALA A 417 -34.67 18.26 8.90
C ALA A 417 -35.00 16.76 8.83
N ALA A 418 -34.65 16.09 9.92
CA ALA A 418 -34.80 14.68 10.22
C ALA A 418 -36.18 14.10 9.94
N VAL A 419 -36.19 12.98 9.17
CA VAL A 419 -37.28 12.02 9.19
C VAL A 419 -36.91 10.96 10.25
N THR A 420 -37.70 10.87 11.29
CA THR A 420 -37.65 9.81 12.32
C THR A 420 -37.96 8.47 11.67
N PRO A 421 -37.12 7.42 11.81
CA PRO A 421 -37.51 6.09 11.39
C PRO A 421 -38.47 5.48 12.42
N GLU A 422 -39.64 5.09 11.99
CA GLU A 422 -40.55 4.23 12.77
C GLU A 422 -39.86 2.90 13.06
N SER A 423 -39.72 2.59 14.32
CA SER A 423 -39.18 1.33 14.84
C SER A 423 -40.22 0.22 14.65
N GLY A 424 -40.02 -0.61 13.62
CA GLY A 424 -40.56 -1.96 13.57
C GLY A 424 -39.76 -2.89 14.50
N PRO A 425 -40.37 -3.96 15.04
CA PRO A 425 -39.66 -4.90 15.89
C PRO A 425 -38.53 -5.58 15.11
N PRO A 426 -37.38 -5.84 15.74
CA PRO A 426 -36.27 -6.48 15.08
C PRO A 426 -36.67 -7.92 14.71
N ASP A 427 -36.62 -8.25 13.42
CA ASP A 427 -36.67 -9.63 12.95
C ASP A 427 -35.53 -10.41 13.62
N GLU A 428 -35.89 -11.52 14.29
CA GLU A 428 -34.91 -12.46 14.83
C GLU A 428 -34.01 -12.94 13.68
N PRO A 429 -32.68 -12.93 13.83
CA PRO A 429 -31.79 -13.41 12.79
C PRO A 429 -32.03 -14.91 12.62
N LYS A 430 -32.54 -15.28 11.45
CA LYS A 430 -32.57 -16.68 11.01
C LYS A 430 -31.16 -17.24 11.10
N ALA A 431 -31.01 -18.40 11.74
CA ALA A 431 -29.77 -19.12 12.01
C ALA A 431 -29.11 -19.72 10.76
N ASP A 432 -29.18 -19.03 9.61
CA ASP A 432 -28.53 -19.45 8.37
C ASP A 432 -27.35 -18.53 8.06
N ASN A 433 -26.15 -19.13 8.13
CA ASN A 433 -24.82 -18.61 7.83
C ASN A 433 -24.14 -17.77 8.91
N ALA A 434 -23.50 -18.46 9.87
CA ALA A 434 -22.58 -17.84 10.83
C ALA A 434 -21.40 -17.08 10.15
N PHE A 435 -21.05 -17.43 8.90
CA PHE A 435 -20.01 -16.79 8.10
C PHE A 435 -20.46 -16.59 6.65
N PRO A 436 -20.36 -15.36 6.10
CA PRO A 436 -20.76 -15.08 4.72
C PRO A 436 -19.81 -15.73 3.72
N THR A 437 -20.36 -16.20 2.60
CA THR A 437 -19.62 -16.55 1.39
C THR A 437 -19.92 -15.54 0.29
N PHE A 438 -18.94 -15.32 -0.57
CA PHE A 438 -19.01 -14.34 -1.66
C PHE A 438 -18.78 -15.07 -2.99
N GLU A 439 -19.45 -14.62 -4.04
CA GLU A 439 -19.18 -15.06 -5.39
C GLU A 439 -18.20 -14.12 -6.08
N VAL A 440 -17.15 -14.69 -6.71
CA VAL A 440 -16.12 -13.95 -7.45
C VAL A 440 -15.89 -14.58 -8.81
N HIS A 441 -15.48 -13.77 -9.79
CA HIS A 441 -15.23 -14.24 -11.15
C HIS A 441 -13.75 -14.47 -11.41
N ARG A 442 -13.41 -15.58 -12.07
CA ARG A 442 -12.05 -15.85 -12.54
C ARG A 442 -11.72 -14.97 -13.74
N VAL A 443 -10.57 -14.31 -13.71
CA VAL A 443 -10.00 -13.53 -14.82
C VAL A 443 -8.90 -14.33 -15.51
N ASP A 444 -7.99 -14.89 -14.71
CA ASP A 444 -6.93 -15.79 -15.16
C ASP A 444 -6.56 -16.79 -14.06
N HIS A 445 -5.83 -17.83 -14.42
CA HIS A 445 -5.31 -18.84 -13.49
C HIS A 445 -3.88 -19.26 -13.86
N SER A 446 -3.19 -19.83 -12.89
CA SER A 446 -1.92 -20.54 -13.02
C SER A 446 -1.89 -21.68 -11.99
N PRO A 447 -0.94 -22.62 -12.05
CA PRO A 447 -0.80 -23.67 -11.03
C PRO A 447 -0.66 -23.11 -9.61
N GLY A 448 -0.10 -21.92 -9.43
CA GLY A 448 0.09 -21.29 -8.13
C GLY A 448 -1.06 -20.39 -7.67
N GLY A 449 -2.12 -20.16 -8.44
CA GLY A 449 -3.23 -19.31 -8.00
C GLY A 449 -4.05 -18.65 -9.11
N PHE A 450 -4.90 -17.70 -8.69
CA PHE A 450 -5.93 -17.08 -9.55
C PHE A 450 -5.82 -15.54 -9.53
N CYS A 451 -6.27 -14.91 -10.62
CA CYS A 451 -6.73 -13.53 -10.62
C CYS A 451 -8.26 -13.54 -10.58
N LEU A 452 -8.82 -12.90 -9.57
CA LEU A 452 -10.25 -12.85 -9.30
C LEU A 452 -10.75 -11.42 -9.38
N SER A 453 -11.97 -11.22 -9.90
CA SER A 453 -12.69 -9.95 -9.88
C SER A 453 -13.96 -10.04 -9.05
N TRP A 454 -14.30 -8.95 -8.39
CA TRP A 454 -15.51 -8.84 -7.58
C TRP A 454 -16.63 -8.24 -8.43
N PRO A 455 -17.76 -8.93 -8.57
CA PRO A 455 -18.93 -8.38 -9.26
C PRO A 455 -19.72 -7.38 -8.39
N ASP A 456 -19.71 -7.61 -7.07
CA ASP A 456 -20.49 -6.88 -6.07
C ASP A 456 -19.60 -6.13 -5.07
N ASP A 457 -20.20 -5.65 -3.99
CA ASP A 457 -19.49 -4.93 -2.92
C ASP A 457 -18.42 -5.79 -2.27
N VAL A 458 -17.25 -5.20 -2.08
CA VAL A 458 -16.11 -5.85 -1.45
C VAL A 458 -16.20 -5.73 0.06
N PRO A 459 -16.19 -6.84 0.82
CA PRO A 459 -16.28 -6.78 2.28
C PRO A 459 -15.05 -6.12 2.90
N ALA A 460 -15.26 -5.42 4.03
CA ALA A 460 -14.20 -4.67 4.73
C ALA A 460 -13.05 -5.57 5.23
N GLN A 461 -13.31 -6.86 5.43
CA GLN A 461 -12.31 -7.84 5.88
C GLN A 461 -11.27 -8.18 4.82
N LEU A 462 -11.55 -7.90 3.53
CA LEU A 462 -10.62 -8.21 2.45
C LEU A 462 -9.40 -7.30 2.51
N GLN A 463 -8.23 -7.89 2.74
CA GLN A 463 -6.96 -7.19 2.81
C GLN A 463 -5.85 -8.04 2.18
N THR A 464 -4.75 -7.41 1.77
CA THR A 464 -3.56 -8.15 1.35
C THR A 464 -3.01 -8.98 2.52
N GLY A 465 -2.60 -10.21 2.23
CA GLY A 465 -2.14 -11.16 3.23
C GLY A 465 -3.24 -11.84 4.05
N GLU A 466 -4.53 -11.66 3.69
CA GLU A 466 -5.64 -12.35 4.34
C GLU A 466 -5.79 -13.77 3.82
N LEU A 467 -6.16 -14.71 4.73
CA LEU A 467 -6.50 -16.08 4.36
C LEU A 467 -7.87 -16.12 3.70
N LEU A 468 -7.98 -16.94 2.68
CA LEU A 468 -9.20 -17.20 1.96
C LEU A 468 -9.46 -18.70 1.87
N GLY A 469 -10.72 -19.08 1.93
CA GLY A 469 -11.21 -20.35 1.38
C GLY A 469 -11.75 -20.14 -0.02
N LEU A 470 -11.35 -20.97 -0.95
CA LEU A 470 -11.84 -20.98 -2.33
C LEU A 470 -12.52 -22.30 -2.62
N GLN A 471 -13.69 -22.24 -3.24
CA GLN A 471 -14.46 -23.41 -3.67
C GLN A 471 -14.86 -23.25 -5.13
N ASP A 472 -14.49 -24.21 -5.97
CA ASP A 472 -14.89 -24.24 -7.36
C ASP A 472 -16.38 -24.54 -7.52
N ALA A 473 -16.97 -24.03 -8.59
CA ALA A 473 -18.35 -24.34 -8.93
C ALA A 473 -18.53 -25.88 -9.14
N GLY A 474 -19.45 -26.48 -8.36
CA GLY A 474 -19.69 -27.91 -8.39
C GLY A 474 -18.79 -28.77 -7.47
N SER A 475 -17.77 -28.20 -6.83
CA SER A 475 -16.96 -28.86 -5.82
C SER A 475 -17.49 -28.62 -4.42
N GLN A 476 -17.36 -29.62 -3.53
CA GLN A 476 -17.61 -29.47 -2.09
C GLN A 476 -16.31 -29.14 -1.30
N ALA A 477 -15.15 -29.30 -1.93
CA ALA A 477 -13.87 -29.08 -1.29
C ALA A 477 -13.49 -27.59 -1.26
N TRP A 478 -12.93 -27.15 -0.12
CA TRP A 478 -12.38 -25.83 0.07
C TRP A 478 -10.86 -25.85 0.01
N SER A 479 -10.29 -25.07 -0.89
CA SER A 479 -8.86 -24.84 -0.98
C SER A 479 -8.45 -23.62 -0.16
N ILE A 480 -7.25 -23.64 0.40
CA ILE A 480 -6.69 -22.58 1.20
C ILE A 480 -5.84 -21.68 0.32
N ALA A 481 -6.13 -20.39 0.35
CA ALA A 481 -5.40 -19.37 -0.41
C ALA A 481 -5.07 -18.15 0.43
N VAL A 482 -4.22 -17.28 -0.09
CA VAL A 482 -3.88 -15.99 0.50
C VAL A 482 -3.96 -14.88 -0.54
N VAL A 483 -4.47 -13.72 -0.13
CA VAL A 483 -4.50 -12.53 -0.98
C VAL A 483 -3.08 -11.98 -1.14
N ARG A 484 -2.55 -11.99 -2.36
CA ARG A 484 -1.20 -11.49 -2.65
C ARG A 484 -1.17 -10.04 -3.08
N TRP A 485 -2.16 -9.60 -3.83
CA TRP A 485 -2.27 -8.22 -4.28
C TRP A 485 -3.72 -7.83 -4.55
N ILE A 486 -4.00 -6.54 -4.46
CA ILE A 486 -5.30 -5.94 -4.74
C ILE A 486 -5.06 -4.73 -5.65
N ARG A 487 -5.97 -4.51 -6.61
CA ARG A 487 -6.00 -3.30 -7.44
C ARG A 487 -7.42 -2.94 -7.84
N GLN A 488 -7.65 -1.67 -8.07
CA GLN A 488 -8.86 -1.19 -8.72
C GLN A 488 -8.55 -0.85 -10.19
N LEU A 489 -9.46 -1.15 -11.09
CA LEU A 489 -9.33 -0.84 -12.51
C LEU A 489 -10.12 0.43 -12.84
N ARG A 490 -9.63 1.24 -13.79
CA ARG A 490 -10.40 2.36 -14.34
C ARG A 490 -11.60 1.82 -15.12
N GLY A 491 -12.82 2.22 -14.70
CA GLY A 491 -14.05 1.75 -15.35
C GLY A 491 -14.37 0.27 -15.14
N GLY A 492 -13.67 -0.43 -14.23
CA GLY A 492 -13.92 -1.82 -13.87
C GLY A 492 -13.95 -2.03 -12.36
N GLY A 493 -14.42 -3.20 -11.93
CA GLY A 493 -14.43 -3.59 -10.52
C GLY A 493 -13.03 -3.86 -9.96
N PRO A 494 -12.91 -4.02 -8.64
CA PRO A 494 -11.66 -4.40 -8.00
C PRO A 494 -11.24 -5.81 -8.40
N GLN A 495 -9.92 -6.00 -8.51
CA GLN A 495 -9.29 -7.28 -8.78
C GLN A 495 -8.31 -7.64 -7.68
N MET A 496 -8.17 -8.93 -7.42
CA MET A 496 -7.17 -9.46 -6.50
C MET A 496 -6.45 -10.66 -7.12
N GLY A 497 -5.16 -10.77 -6.80
CA GLY A 497 -4.40 -11.98 -7.06
C GLY A 497 -4.32 -12.81 -5.80
N VAL A 498 -4.66 -14.07 -5.92
CA VAL A 498 -4.58 -15.04 -4.82
C VAL A 498 -3.57 -16.12 -5.15
N GLU A 499 -2.84 -16.57 -4.13
CA GLU A 499 -1.92 -17.69 -4.20
C GLU A 499 -2.50 -18.86 -3.41
N LEU A 500 -2.49 -20.04 -4.01
CA LEU A 500 -2.91 -21.28 -3.36
C LEU A 500 -1.82 -21.73 -2.38
N ILE A 501 -2.21 -21.93 -1.11
CA ILE A 501 -1.35 -22.48 -0.07
C ILE A 501 -1.43 -24.00 -0.05
N ALA A 502 -2.66 -24.53 -0.06
CA ALA A 502 -2.92 -25.96 -0.04
C ALA A 502 -4.29 -26.28 -0.63
N PRO A 503 -4.47 -27.48 -1.25
CA PRO A 503 -5.76 -27.90 -1.77
C PRO A 503 -6.75 -28.26 -0.65
N SER A 504 -6.28 -28.60 0.55
CA SER A 504 -7.11 -28.90 1.72
C SER A 504 -6.34 -28.69 3.01
N ALA A 505 -7.04 -28.57 4.14
CA ALA A 505 -6.48 -28.56 5.47
C ALA A 505 -7.42 -29.21 6.47
N GLN A 506 -6.89 -29.67 7.59
CA GLN A 506 -7.67 -30.18 8.70
C GLN A 506 -7.85 -29.10 9.75
N PRO A 507 -9.10 -28.69 10.07
CA PRO A 507 -9.35 -27.72 11.11
C PRO A 507 -9.05 -28.31 12.49
N CYS A 508 -8.38 -27.53 13.35
CA CYS A 508 -8.03 -27.93 14.71
C CYS A 508 -8.02 -26.75 15.66
N GLY A 509 -7.98 -27.03 16.96
CA GLY A 509 -7.71 -26.05 17.98
C GLY A 509 -6.23 -26.10 18.40
N LEU A 510 -5.63 -24.93 18.64
CA LEU A 510 -4.26 -24.80 19.09
C LEU A 510 -4.18 -23.94 20.34
N ARG A 511 -3.45 -24.39 21.38
CA ARG A 511 -3.17 -23.56 22.56
C ARG A 511 -1.69 -23.63 22.97
N LEU A 512 -1.21 -22.57 23.64
CA LEU A 512 0.13 -22.55 24.22
C LEU A 512 0.16 -23.40 25.49
N LEU A 513 1.20 -24.19 25.62
CA LEU A 513 1.54 -24.87 26.87
C LEU A 513 2.44 -23.96 27.74
N ARG A 514 1.88 -23.42 28.82
CA ARG A 514 2.62 -22.63 29.81
C ARG A 514 3.14 -23.54 30.95
N LYS A 515 4.16 -23.08 31.65
CA LYS A 515 4.72 -23.80 32.81
C LYS A 515 3.75 -23.87 34.01
N THR A 516 2.80 -22.95 34.09
CA THR A 516 1.70 -22.96 35.07
C THR A 516 0.51 -23.71 34.48
N GLU A 517 -0.16 -24.53 35.31
CA GLU A 517 -1.24 -25.47 34.90
C GLU A 517 -2.46 -24.82 34.18
N GLN A 518 -2.59 -23.51 34.20
CA GLN A 518 -3.60 -22.79 33.42
C GLN A 518 -3.10 -22.60 31.96
N GLY A 519 -3.45 -23.55 31.09
CA GLY A 519 -3.25 -23.41 29.63
C GLY A 519 -4.02 -22.21 29.09
N SER A 520 -3.49 -21.59 28.01
CA SER A 520 -4.26 -20.57 27.27
C SER A 520 -5.52 -21.19 26.65
N GLU A 521 -6.48 -20.35 26.27
CA GLU A 521 -7.64 -20.81 25.48
C GLU A 521 -7.20 -21.37 24.13
N TYR A 522 -8.02 -22.29 23.59
CA TYR A 522 -7.81 -22.80 22.23
C TYR A 522 -8.13 -21.73 21.21
N LEU A 523 -7.24 -21.54 20.25
CA LEU A 523 -7.40 -20.70 19.07
C LEU A 523 -7.58 -21.57 17.83
N ARG A 524 -8.32 -21.09 16.84
CA ARG A 524 -8.51 -21.78 15.56
C ARG A 524 -7.18 -21.87 14.82
N ALA A 525 -6.88 -23.07 14.33
CA ALA A 525 -5.70 -23.37 13.52
C ALA A 525 -6.05 -24.37 12.41
N LEU A 526 -5.22 -24.42 11.39
CA LEU A 526 -5.37 -25.35 10.27
C LEU A 526 -4.10 -26.19 10.16
N MET A 527 -4.27 -27.50 10.13
CA MET A 527 -3.17 -28.44 9.93
C MET A 527 -3.10 -28.80 8.45
N LEU A 528 -1.98 -28.49 7.83
CA LEU A 528 -1.68 -28.87 6.46
C LEU A 528 -0.92 -30.19 6.45
N PRO A 529 -1.34 -31.18 5.65
CA PRO A 529 -0.67 -32.46 5.56
C PRO A 529 0.73 -32.33 4.96
N GLU A 530 1.58 -33.29 5.26
CA GLU A 530 2.84 -33.48 4.56
C GLU A 530 2.59 -33.87 3.10
N ILE A 531 3.35 -33.29 2.18
CA ILE A 531 3.34 -33.66 0.76
C ILE A 531 4.72 -34.25 0.43
N ALA A 532 4.85 -35.57 0.62
CA ALA A 532 6.13 -36.28 0.48
C ALA A 532 6.74 -36.13 -0.91
N VAL A 533 5.91 -36.06 -1.98
CA VAL A 533 6.36 -35.96 -3.37
C VAL A 533 7.20 -34.70 -3.63
N ILE A 534 6.93 -33.60 -2.95
CA ILE A 534 7.64 -32.33 -3.08
C ILE A 534 8.48 -32.01 -1.83
N SER A 535 8.71 -33.00 -0.94
CA SER A 535 9.44 -32.83 0.32
C SER A 535 8.91 -31.67 1.18
N ARG A 536 7.62 -31.40 1.14
CA ARG A 536 6.97 -30.35 1.94
C ARG A 536 6.49 -30.93 3.26
N PRO A 537 7.07 -30.55 4.41
CA PRO A 537 6.69 -31.08 5.71
C PRO A 537 5.28 -30.64 6.11
N ALA A 538 4.67 -31.38 7.02
CA ALA A 538 3.41 -30.98 7.64
C ALA A 538 3.59 -29.64 8.37
N THR A 539 2.61 -28.73 8.20
CA THR A 539 2.66 -27.39 8.79
C THR A 539 1.36 -27.00 9.47
N LEU A 540 1.43 -26.03 10.36
CA LEU A 540 0.29 -25.42 11.04
C LEU A 540 0.14 -23.97 10.59
N ILE A 541 -1.04 -23.60 10.10
CA ILE A 541 -1.46 -22.22 9.93
C ILE A 541 -2.16 -21.79 11.21
N VAL A 542 -1.68 -20.73 11.83
CA VAL A 542 -2.14 -20.22 13.12
C VAL A 542 -2.35 -18.71 13.07
N PRO A 543 -3.15 -18.10 13.95
CA PRO A 543 -3.19 -16.64 14.08
C PRO A 543 -1.79 -16.06 14.29
N ARG A 544 -1.58 -14.84 13.81
CA ARG A 544 -0.27 -14.17 13.92
C ARG A 544 0.28 -14.13 15.35
N LEU A 545 -0.58 -13.92 16.32
CA LEU A 545 -0.27 -13.92 17.75
C LEU A 545 -1.17 -14.95 18.45
N PRO A 546 -0.73 -15.56 19.54
CA PRO A 546 0.51 -15.32 20.32
C PRO A 546 1.67 -16.26 19.97
N PHE A 547 1.59 -17.05 18.90
CA PHE A 547 2.50 -18.16 18.61
C PHE A 547 3.85 -17.70 18.04
N GLN A 548 4.94 -18.36 18.50
CA GLN A 548 6.32 -18.09 18.08
C GLN A 548 7.12 -19.39 17.92
N GLU A 549 8.24 -19.33 17.21
CA GLU A 549 9.19 -20.45 17.09
C GLU A 549 9.69 -20.90 18.47
N GLY A 550 9.92 -22.20 18.62
CA GLY A 550 10.41 -22.81 19.86
C GLY A 550 9.34 -23.01 20.93
N GLN A 551 8.10 -22.58 20.72
CA GLN A 551 7.03 -22.75 21.71
C GLN A 551 6.41 -24.15 21.64
N LYS A 552 6.10 -24.69 22.82
CA LYS A 552 5.33 -25.92 22.95
C LYS A 552 3.84 -25.60 22.91
N VAL A 553 3.12 -26.36 22.12
CA VAL A 553 1.69 -26.17 21.88
C VAL A 553 0.94 -27.49 22.06
N GLN A 554 -0.36 -27.36 22.31
CA GLN A 554 -1.29 -28.49 22.32
C GLN A 554 -2.29 -28.30 21.17
N ILE A 555 -2.36 -29.30 20.30
CA ILE A 555 -3.27 -29.40 19.19
C ILE A 555 -4.46 -30.23 19.65
N ASN A 556 -5.67 -29.76 19.44
CA ASN A 556 -6.89 -30.55 19.63
C ASN A 556 -7.55 -30.77 18.27
N GLN A 557 -7.68 -32.02 17.86
CA GLN A 557 -8.32 -32.45 16.64
C GLN A 557 -9.48 -33.38 16.97
N ASN A 558 -10.70 -32.91 16.80
CA ASN A 558 -11.92 -33.68 17.10
C ASN A 558 -11.94 -34.29 18.53
N GLY A 559 -11.37 -33.61 19.52
CA GLY A 559 -11.29 -34.05 20.91
C GLY A 559 -10.01 -34.84 21.25
N GLU A 560 -9.21 -35.25 20.27
CA GLU A 560 -7.90 -35.84 20.51
C GLU A 560 -6.84 -34.75 20.71
N GLU A 561 -6.09 -34.83 21.81
CA GLU A 561 -5.08 -33.84 22.17
C GLU A 561 -3.67 -34.37 21.87
N LEU A 562 -2.90 -33.60 21.12
CA LEU A 562 -1.55 -33.87 20.70
C LEU A 562 -0.62 -32.75 21.17
N ARG A 563 0.55 -33.07 21.76
CA ARG A 563 1.58 -32.08 22.06
C ARG A 563 2.55 -31.94 20.91
N ALA A 564 2.89 -30.68 20.56
CA ALA A 564 3.83 -30.38 19.50
C ALA A 564 4.76 -29.22 19.88
N LEU A 565 5.89 -29.12 19.18
CA LEU A 565 6.84 -28.02 19.23
C LEU A 565 6.73 -27.27 17.90
N LEU A 566 6.52 -25.96 17.93
CA LEU A 566 6.62 -25.10 16.75
C LEU A 566 8.10 -24.92 16.42
N CYS A 567 8.53 -25.38 15.24
CA CYS A 567 9.93 -25.38 14.85
C CYS A 567 10.27 -24.10 14.09
N ARG A 568 10.11 -24.10 12.79
CA ARG A 568 10.50 -23.02 11.90
C ARG A 568 9.25 -22.33 11.32
N ARG A 569 9.25 -20.99 11.30
CA ARG A 569 8.24 -20.22 10.59
C ARG A 569 8.55 -20.23 9.09
N GLN A 570 7.72 -20.91 8.30
CA GLN A 570 7.89 -20.98 6.84
C GLN A 570 7.36 -19.74 6.13
N ALA A 571 6.21 -19.25 6.58
CA ALA A 571 5.53 -18.12 5.98
C ALA A 571 4.72 -17.35 7.03
N GLY A 572 4.31 -16.15 6.70
CA GLY A 572 3.42 -15.36 7.54
C GLY A 572 3.03 -14.06 6.86
N THR A 573 1.90 -13.54 7.31
CA THR A 573 1.36 -12.25 6.87
C THR A 573 0.88 -11.46 8.09
N GLY A 574 0.23 -10.33 7.87
CA GLY A 574 -0.45 -9.60 8.94
C GLY A 574 -1.61 -10.36 9.58
N SER A 575 -2.13 -11.45 8.96
CA SER A 575 -3.28 -12.22 9.45
C SER A 575 -2.89 -13.55 10.07
N TYR A 576 -1.88 -14.23 9.58
CA TYR A 576 -1.50 -15.57 10.04
C TYR A 576 0.01 -15.79 10.06
N SER A 577 0.43 -16.88 10.73
CA SER A 577 1.77 -17.45 10.64
C SER A 577 1.67 -18.95 10.30
N GLN A 578 2.60 -19.45 9.52
CA GLN A 578 2.71 -20.87 9.14
C GLN A 578 4.00 -21.44 9.72
N PHE A 579 3.88 -22.48 10.55
CA PHE A 579 5.01 -23.12 11.23
C PHE A 579 5.14 -24.57 10.84
N GLU A 580 6.36 -25.03 10.68
CA GLU A 580 6.70 -26.45 10.80
C GLU A 580 6.52 -26.87 12.26
N TYR A 581 6.09 -28.10 12.50
CA TYR A 581 5.93 -28.59 13.85
C TYR A 581 6.40 -30.04 14.01
N GLN A 582 6.89 -30.38 15.18
CA GLN A 582 7.25 -31.74 15.57
C GLN A 582 6.37 -32.22 16.70
N ARG A 583 5.84 -33.45 16.59
CA ARG A 583 5.08 -34.08 17.66
C ARG A 583 6.01 -34.42 18.82
N VAL A 584 5.63 -34.04 20.03
CA VAL A 584 6.39 -34.33 21.26
C VAL A 584 5.79 -35.59 21.91
N GLY A 585 6.57 -36.66 22.06
CA GLY A 585 6.13 -37.91 22.70
C GLY A 585 6.05 -39.15 21.79
N VAL A 586 6.27 -39.00 20.49
CA VAL A 586 6.49 -40.14 19.57
C VAL A 586 8.01 -40.23 19.35
N ALA A 587 8.65 -41.26 19.86
CA ALA A 587 10.06 -41.52 19.58
C ALA A 587 10.18 -41.77 18.06
N THR A 588 10.75 -40.81 17.33
CA THR A 588 11.19 -41.06 15.97
C THR A 588 12.26 -42.13 15.98
N PRO A 589 12.17 -43.18 15.11
CA PRO A 589 13.28 -44.10 14.96
C PRO A 589 14.52 -43.27 14.56
N ARG A 590 15.59 -43.34 15.33
CA ARG A 590 16.89 -42.79 14.95
C ARG A 590 17.30 -43.48 13.67
N GLU A 591 17.32 -42.75 12.55
CA GLU A 591 18.04 -43.16 11.36
C GLU A 591 19.52 -43.31 11.73
N THR A 592 19.95 -44.56 11.87
CA THR A 592 21.35 -44.93 11.89
C THR A 592 21.94 -44.54 10.55
N SER A 593 22.78 -43.50 10.58
CA SER A 593 23.58 -43.09 9.42
C SER A 593 24.54 -44.22 9.02
N ILE A 594 24.15 -44.98 8.00
CA ILE A 594 25.10 -45.84 7.26
C ILE A 594 25.70 -44.99 6.16
N THR A 595 26.95 -44.62 6.36
CA THR A 595 27.82 -44.05 5.34
C THR A 595 28.00 -45.06 4.21
N ALA A 596 27.37 -44.82 3.06
CA ALA A 596 27.73 -45.49 1.80
C ALA A 596 28.03 -44.40 0.76
N ARG A 597 29.30 -44.30 0.41
CA ARG A 597 29.76 -43.61 -0.80
C ARG A 597 29.15 -44.29 -2.04
N GLY A 598 28.52 -43.51 -2.89
CA GLY A 598 28.05 -43.96 -4.20
C GLY A 598 27.57 -42.77 -5.02
N THR A 599 28.47 -42.34 -5.90
CA THR A 599 28.19 -41.43 -7.02
C THR A 599 27.08 -41.99 -7.90
N GLN A 600 25.93 -41.29 -8.03
CA GLN A 600 25.07 -41.45 -9.18
C GLN A 600 24.39 -40.12 -9.54
N SER A 601 24.40 -39.87 -10.85
CA SER A 601 23.93 -38.73 -11.58
C SER A 601 22.43 -38.44 -11.39
N ALA A 602 22.11 -37.14 -11.33
CA ALA A 602 20.73 -36.62 -11.30
C ALA A 602 19.92 -36.99 -12.54
N PRO A 603 18.68 -37.42 -12.43
CA PRO A 603 17.73 -37.46 -13.54
C PRO A 603 17.15 -36.08 -13.82
N ARG A 604 17.07 -35.76 -15.08
CA ARG A 604 16.44 -34.58 -15.67
C ARG A 604 14.93 -34.59 -15.42
N GLY A 605 14.38 -33.37 -15.29
CA GLY A 605 13.03 -33.01 -14.98
C GLY A 605 11.92 -33.90 -15.57
N GLU A 606 11.04 -34.33 -14.70
CA GLU A 606 9.76 -34.91 -15.07
C GLU A 606 8.64 -33.89 -14.77
N ASP A 607 7.68 -33.88 -15.69
CA ASP A 607 6.57 -32.97 -15.83
C ASP A 607 5.78 -32.77 -14.53
N PHE A 608 5.88 -31.58 -13.97
CA PHE A 608 5.14 -31.16 -12.77
C PHE A 608 3.61 -31.03 -13.03
N ASP A 609 3.23 -30.86 -14.30
CA ASP A 609 1.81 -30.70 -14.70
C ASP A 609 0.97 -31.98 -14.56
N SER A 610 1.58 -33.16 -14.57
CA SER A 610 0.84 -34.42 -14.46
C SER A 610 0.38 -34.76 -13.04
N LEU A 611 1.00 -34.13 -12.02
CA LEU A 611 0.71 -34.43 -10.61
C LEU A 611 -0.54 -33.73 -10.07
N TRP A 612 -0.97 -32.62 -10.69
CA TRP A 612 -2.13 -31.86 -10.24
C TRP A 612 -3.48 -32.46 -10.67
N HIS A 613 -3.49 -33.36 -11.65
CA HIS A 613 -4.70 -34.06 -12.08
C HIS A 613 -5.03 -35.30 -11.23
N THR A 614 -4.11 -35.69 -10.35
CA THR A 614 -4.27 -36.87 -9.47
C THR A 614 -4.33 -36.52 -7.98
N LEU A 615 -4.16 -35.24 -7.62
CA LEU A 615 -4.40 -34.66 -6.31
C LEU A 615 -5.65 -33.78 -6.31
#